data_ed6e714f08530347020193bf219b3c0e
#
_entry.id   ed6e714f08530347020193bf219b3c0e
#
_cell.length_a   1.000
_cell.length_b   1.000
_cell.length_c   1.000
_cell.angle_alpha   90.00
_cell.angle_beta   90.00
_cell.angle_gamma   90.00
#
_symmetry.space_group_name_H-M   'P 1'
#
loop_
_entity.id
_entity.type
_entity.pdbx_description
1 polymer ?
#
loop_
_entity_poly.entity_id
_entity_poly.type
_entity_poly.pdbx_seq_one_letter_code
_entity_poly.pdbx_strand_id
1 'polypeptide(L)'
;METKIINLPKFEDPRGNLSFVEEENHIPFKIERTYWIYDVPGGQVRGGHAFKAQREFIIALSGSFDVVVDDGSFKQVYSLNRSYCGLYIPCGLWRQMENF
;
A
#
# COMPACT_ATOMS: atom_id res chain seq x y z
N MET A 1 1.66 14.43 -7.46
CA MET A 1 1.35 12.98 -7.31
C MET A 1 -0.02 12.82 -6.68
N GLU A 2 -0.80 11.88 -7.16
CA GLU A 2 -2.14 11.62 -6.63
C GLU A 2 -2.15 10.41 -5.68
N THR A 3 -1.00 10.04 -5.14
CA THR A 3 -0.91 9.06 -4.06
C THR A 3 -1.56 9.62 -2.81
N LYS A 4 -2.21 8.77 -2.06
CA LYS A 4 -2.81 9.17 -0.78
C LYS A 4 -2.96 7.99 0.17
N ILE A 5 -2.89 8.29 1.45
CA ILE A 5 -3.24 7.35 2.50
C ILE A 5 -4.76 7.29 2.61
N ILE A 6 -5.29 6.09 2.59
CA ILE A 6 -6.73 5.85 2.75
C ILE A 6 -6.93 5.09 4.05
N ASN A 7 -7.77 5.64 4.92
CA ASN A 7 -8.16 4.98 6.15
C ASN A 7 -9.35 4.06 5.86
N LEU A 8 -9.24 2.82 6.31
CA LEU A 8 -10.29 1.81 6.14
C LEU A 8 -11.19 1.76 7.36
N PRO A 9 -12.41 1.25 7.22
CA PRO A 9 -13.25 0.98 8.39
C PRO A 9 -12.51 0.07 9.37
N LYS A 10 -12.64 0.38 10.65
CA LYS A 10 -12.03 -0.40 11.73
C LYS A 10 -13.09 -0.70 12.77
N PHE A 11 -13.36 -1.98 12.98
CA PHE A 11 -14.29 -2.44 14.00
C PHE A 11 -13.48 -3.00 15.16
N GLU A 12 -13.50 -2.31 16.26
CA GLU A 12 -12.78 -2.72 17.48
C GLU A 12 -13.60 -3.73 18.26
N ASP A 13 -12.95 -4.76 18.76
CA ASP A 13 -13.58 -5.85 19.50
C ASP A 13 -12.54 -6.46 20.45
N PRO A 14 -12.91 -6.82 21.69
CA PRO A 14 -11.95 -7.47 22.58
C PRO A 14 -11.36 -8.77 22.05
N ARG A 15 -12.01 -9.41 21.10
CA ARG A 15 -11.50 -10.62 20.43
C ARG A 15 -10.55 -10.32 19.27
N GLY A 16 -10.30 -9.03 18.96
CA GLY A 16 -9.50 -8.57 17.85
C GLY A 16 -10.28 -7.63 16.95
N ASN A 17 -9.55 -6.81 16.22
CA ASN A 17 -10.16 -5.80 15.36
C ASN A 17 -10.32 -6.33 13.94
N LEU A 18 -11.28 -5.77 13.20
CA LEU A 18 -11.55 -6.13 11.82
C LEU A 18 -11.50 -4.87 10.95
N SER A 19 -10.82 -4.98 9.82
CA SER A 19 -10.86 -3.96 8.78
C SER A 19 -11.08 -4.65 7.43
N PHE A 20 -11.61 -3.91 6.47
CA PHE A 20 -11.85 -4.44 5.14
C PHE A 20 -11.74 -3.34 4.10
N VAL A 21 -11.56 -3.73 2.85
CA VAL A 21 -11.53 -2.83 1.71
C VAL A 21 -12.48 -3.36 0.65
N GLU A 22 -13.30 -2.47 0.10
CA GLU A 22 -14.22 -2.80 -0.99
C GLU A 22 -13.84 -2.00 -2.23
N GLU A 23 -13.79 -2.70 -3.36
CA GLU A 23 -13.52 -2.06 -4.64
C GLU A 23 -14.57 -0.98 -4.95
N GLU A 24 -14.10 0.13 -5.53
CA GLU A 24 -14.93 1.28 -5.92
C GLU A 24 -15.70 1.95 -4.79
N ASN A 25 -15.41 1.56 -3.55
CA ASN A 25 -15.94 2.21 -2.35
C ASN A 25 -14.79 2.88 -1.57
N HIS A 26 -13.88 2.09 -1.01
CA HIS A 26 -12.73 2.62 -0.28
C HIS A 26 -11.58 2.98 -1.20
N ILE A 27 -11.44 2.25 -2.30
CA ILE A 27 -10.46 2.49 -3.34
C ILE A 27 -11.17 2.77 -4.67
N PRO A 28 -10.60 3.64 -5.53
CA PRO A 28 -11.30 4.09 -6.75
C PRO A 28 -11.06 3.17 -7.96
N PHE A 29 -11.02 1.84 -7.76
CA PHE A 29 -10.80 0.91 -8.86
C PHE A 29 -11.33 -0.47 -8.50
N LYS A 30 -11.50 -1.30 -9.53
CA LYS A 30 -11.83 -2.71 -9.36
C LYS A 30 -10.59 -3.51 -9.03
N ILE A 31 -10.73 -4.44 -8.09
CA ILE A 31 -9.66 -5.35 -7.72
C ILE A 31 -9.65 -6.51 -8.73
N GLU A 32 -8.57 -6.59 -9.50
CA GLU A 32 -8.38 -7.70 -10.44
C GLU A 32 -7.47 -8.78 -9.87
N ARG A 33 -6.58 -8.39 -8.96
CA ARG A 33 -5.65 -9.32 -8.32
C ARG A 33 -5.33 -8.82 -6.93
N THR A 34 -5.24 -9.76 -5.99
CA THR A 34 -4.72 -9.50 -4.65
C THR A 34 -3.52 -10.40 -4.44
N TYR A 35 -2.44 -9.84 -3.92
CA TYR A 35 -1.26 -10.61 -3.56
C TYR A 35 -0.61 -10.02 -2.32
N TRP A 36 0.26 -10.78 -1.68
CA TRP A 36 0.96 -10.32 -0.49
C TRP A 36 2.41 -10.78 -0.53
N ILE A 37 3.25 -9.99 0.12
CA ILE A 37 4.68 -10.23 0.25
C ILE A 37 4.94 -10.52 1.72
N TYR A 38 5.73 -11.53 2.01
CA TYR A 38 6.03 -11.91 3.38
C TYR A 38 7.43 -12.49 3.48
N ASP A 39 7.94 -12.58 4.70
CA ASP A 39 9.27 -13.12 5.00
C ASP A 39 10.40 -12.36 4.26
N VAL A 40 10.25 -11.05 4.12
CA VAL A 40 11.29 -10.23 3.50
C VAL A 40 12.41 -10.00 4.52
N PRO A 41 13.65 -10.40 4.23
CA PRO A 41 14.76 -10.14 5.15
C PRO A 41 14.98 -8.64 5.35
N GLY A 42 15.38 -8.25 6.55
CA GLY A 42 15.72 -6.85 6.83
C GLY A 42 16.80 -6.35 5.88
N GLY A 43 16.69 -5.10 5.45
CA GLY A 43 17.63 -4.48 4.53
C GLY A 43 17.38 -4.75 3.06
N GLN A 44 16.41 -5.59 2.71
CA GLN A 44 16.07 -5.87 1.33
C GLN A 44 15.10 -4.81 0.78
N VAL A 45 15.18 -4.60 -0.54
CA VAL A 45 14.31 -3.71 -1.30
C VAL A 45 13.54 -4.55 -2.31
N ARG A 46 12.25 -4.30 -2.44
CA ARG A 46 11.38 -5.04 -3.35
C ARG A 46 10.53 -4.12 -4.20
N GLY A 47 10.12 -4.61 -5.37
CA GLY A 47 9.05 -4.02 -6.16
C GLY A 47 9.37 -2.71 -6.84
N GLY A 48 10.61 -2.52 -7.29
CA GLY A 48 10.98 -1.33 -8.05
C GLY A 48 10.43 -1.38 -9.46
N HIS A 49 9.15 -0.97 -9.64
CA HIS A 49 8.53 -0.86 -10.95
C HIS A 49 7.55 0.28 -11.05
N ALA A 50 7.20 0.61 -12.30
CA ALA A 50 6.10 1.52 -12.61
C ALA A 50 5.12 0.78 -13.51
N PHE A 51 3.83 0.96 -13.26
CA PHE A 51 2.77 0.37 -14.07
C PHE A 51 2.10 1.44 -14.92
N LYS A 52 1.94 1.18 -16.22
CA LYS A 52 1.35 2.15 -17.14
C LYS A 52 -0.14 2.29 -16.97
N ALA A 53 -0.83 1.20 -16.63
CA ALA A 53 -2.28 1.17 -16.55
C ALA A 53 -2.82 0.61 -15.24
N GLN A 54 -1.97 0.05 -14.40
CA GLN A 54 -2.37 -0.61 -13.16
C GLN A 54 -2.35 0.38 -12.00
N ARG A 55 -3.39 0.35 -11.21
CA ARG A 55 -3.47 1.07 -9.92
C ARG A 55 -3.30 0.09 -8.79
N GLU A 56 -2.83 0.56 -7.66
CA GLU A 56 -2.50 -0.29 -6.52
C GLU A 56 -3.01 0.28 -5.21
N PHE A 57 -3.27 -0.61 -4.26
CA PHE A 57 -3.51 -0.26 -2.87
C PHE A 57 -2.68 -1.18 -2.01
N ILE A 58 -1.80 -0.60 -1.18
CA ILE A 58 -0.81 -1.35 -0.39
C ILE A 58 -1.10 -1.16 1.08
N ILE A 59 -1.14 -2.28 1.82
CA ILE A 59 -1.40 -2.29 3.26
C ILE A 59 -0.29 -3.09 3.95
N ALA A 60 0.15 -2.63 5.12
CA ALA A 60 0.98 -3.43 6.01
C ALA A 60 0.07 -4.30 6.90
N LEU A 61 -0.06 -5.58 6.59
CA LEU A 61 -0.87 -6.50 7.37
C LEU A 61 -0.23 -6.83 8.72
N SER A 62 1.10 -6.82 8.77
CA SER A 62 1.86 -6.99 10.01
C SER A 62 3.17 -6.21 9.90
N GLY A 63 3.73 -5.82 11.03
CA GLY A 63 4.98 -5.06 11.05
C GLY A 63 4.87 -3.71 10.38
N SER A 64 5.94 -3.30 9.72
CA SER A 64 6.01 -2.00 9.04
C SER A 64 7.00 -2.04 7.89
N PHE A 65 6.79 -1.16 6.94
CA PHE A 65 7.73 -0.93 5.84
C PHE A 65 7.47 0.44 5.22
N ASP A 66 8.40 0.89 4.40
CA ASP A 66 8.28 2.15 3.70
C ASP A 66 8.00 1.91 2.21
N VAL A 67 7.14 2.74 1.63
CA VAL A 67 6.91 2.76 0.18
C VAL A 67 7.47 4.07 -0.35
N VAL A 68 8.42 3.96 -1.28
CA VAL A 68 8.98 5.11 -1.98
C VAL A 68 8.27 5.24 -3.31
N VAL A 69 7.68 6.40 -3.57
CA VAL A 69 6.97 6.69 -4.82
C VAL A 69 7.70 7.81 -5.54
N ASP A 70 7.88 7.67 -6.84
CA ASP A 70 8.64 8.62 -7.67
C ASP A 70 7.86 8.90 -8.94
N ASP A 71 7.58 10.18 -9.22
CA ASP A 71 6.91 10.61 -10.45
C ASP A 71 7.90 11.09 -11.52
N GLY A 72 9.20 10.93 -11.28
CA GLY A 72 10.25 11.41 -12.17
C GLY A 72 10.83 12.76 -11.77
N SER A 73 10.11 13.52 -10.95
CA SER A 73 10.54 14.83 -10.45
C SER A 73 10.65 14.85 -8.94
N PHE A 74 9.75 14.16 -8.26
CA PHE A 74 9.69 14.11 -6.80
C PHE A 74 9.64 12.67 -6.32
N LYS A 75 10.30 12.46 -5.19
CA LYS A 75 10.17 11.23 -4.42
C LYS A 75 9.41 11.52 -3.14
N GLN A 76 8.55 10.61 -2.74
CA GLN A 76 7.86 10.69 -1.46
C GLN A 76 7.88 9.34 -0.81
N VAL A 77 8.10 9.32 0.51
CA VAL A 77 8.16 8.10 1.32
C VAL A 77 6.95 8.05 2.22
N TYR A 78 6.27 6.91 2.20
CA TYR A 78 5.15 6.64 3.08
C TYR A 78 5.51 5.45 3.97
N SER A 79 5.40 5.62 5.28
CA SER A 79 5.60 4.53 6.22
C SER A 79 4.26 3.87 6.52
N LEU A 80 4.16 2.59 6.23
CA LEU A 80 2.95 1.80 6.48
C LEU A 80 3.21 0.89 7.68
N ASN A 81 2.42 1.06 8.73
CA ASN A 81 2.61 0.34 9.98
C ASN A 81 1.30 -0.06 10.68
N ARG A 82 0.18 0.05 9.98
CA ARG A 82 -1.15 -0.31 10.52
C ARG A 82 -1.96 -1.00 9.44
N SER A 83 -2.74 -2.01 9.84
CA SER A 83 -3.55 -2.77 8.89
C SER A 83 -4.88 -2.11 8.54
N TYR A 84 -5.22 -1.00 9.17
CA TYR A 84 -6.46 -0.28 8.87
C TYR A 84 -6.26 0.95 7.99
N CYS A 85 -5.09 1.15 7.44
CA CYS A 85 -4.86 2.20 6.44
C CYS A 85 -3.88 1.71 5.40
N GLY A 86 -4.01 2.20 4.19
CA GLY A 86 -3.14 1.82 3.10
C GLY A 86 -2.82 2.97 2.19
N LEU A 87 -1.90 2.73 1.28
CA LEU A 87 -1.44 3.69 0.29
C LEU A 87 -2.06 3.39 -1.06
N TYR A 88 -2.83 4.33 -1.59
CA TYR A 88 -3.30 4.30 -2.96
C TYR A 88 -2.25 4.89 -3.90
N ILE A 89 -1.91 4.16 -4.96
CA ILE A 89 -0.95 4.58 -5.98
C ILE A 89 -1.64 4.53 -7.34
N PRO A 90 -1.82 5.68 -8.02
CA PRO A 90 -2.34 5.68 -9.38
C PRO A 90 -1.31 5.11 -10.36
N CYS A 91 -1.72 4.85 -11.59
CA CYS A 91 -0.82 4.37 -12.62
C CYS A 91 0.22 5.43 -13.00
N GLY A 92 1.32 4.99 -13.60
CA GLY A 92 2.35 5.88 -14.11
C GLY A 92 3.40 6.32 -13.10
N LEU A 93 3.35 5.83 -11.88
CA LEU A 93 4.34 6.14 -10.84
C LEU A 93 5.25 4.96 -10.61
N TRP A 94 6.54 5.24 -10.42
CA TRP A 94 7.49 4.24 -9.98
C TRP A 94 7.39 4.09 -8.45
N ARG A 95 7.46 2.86 -7.99
CA ARG A 95 7.43 2.60 -6.54
C ARG A 95 8.33 1.44 -6.18
N GLN A 96 8.86 1.47 -4.96
CA GLN A 96 9.53 0.34 -4.34
C GLN A 96 9.23 0.32 -2.85
N MET A 97 9.40 -0.83 -2.25
CA MET A 97 9.20 -1.06 -0.83
C MET A 97 10.53 -1.38 -0.18
N GLU A 98 10.79 -0.76 0.96
CA GLU A 98 12.04 -0.92 1.68
C GLU A 98 11.84 -0.76 3.18
N ASN A 99 12.90 -0.93 3.94
CA ASN A 99 12.88 -0.75 5.39
C ASN A 99 11.86 -1.67 6.09
N PHE A 100 11.84 -2.90 5.67
CA PHE A 100 11.01 -3.93 6.29
C PHE A 100 11.46 -4.24 7.70
#